data_8a51107b9159adce9c4bbd6f2d58c81c
#
_entry.id   8a51107b9159adce9c4bbd6f2d58c81c
#
_cell.length_a   1.000
_cell.length_b   1.000
_cell.length_c   1.000
_cell.angle_alpha   90.00
_cell.angle_beta   90.00
_cell.angle_gamma   90.00
#
_symmetry.space_group_name_H-M   'P 1'
#
loop_
_entity.id
_entity.type
_entity.pdbx_description
1 polymer ?
#
loop_
_entity_poly.entity_id
_entity_poly.type
_entity_poly.pdbx_seq_one_letter_code
_entity_poly.pdbx_strand_id
1 'polypeptide(L)'
;MRLGLCGWTISVDRYFRLFDTLEVQQTFYEPPSRVTMDRWREQAPPGFVFTIKAWQVITHRSTSTTYRRIRTEVNRADCGAFQLNDTVLGAWQRTRECARILRAKAILFQCPASFRPTDENVENMRRFFNEIERLDGVAYLWEPRGAWPDSLLAEVCRELKLVHAVDPFLRDTVTPELTYWRLHGIGSAYRPYTDDELQSLAARTPQDAYVMFNNIPRVDDVNRYRSFIR
;
A
#
# COMPACT_ATOMS: atom_id res chain seq x y z
N MET A 1 -12.04 1.31 12.91
CA MET A 1 -11.27 0.37 12.06
C MET A 1 -11.79 0.42 10.64
N ARG A 2 -10.91 0.25 9.65
CA ARG A 2 -11.24 0.12 8.23
C ARG A 2 -10.85 -1.27 7.75
N LEU A 3 -11.79 -1.99 7.17
CA LEU A 3 -11.58 -3.38 6.74
C LEU A 3 -11.80 -3.51 5.23
N GLY A 4 -10.77 -3.93 4.51
CA GLY A 4 -10.79 -3.97 3.06
C GLY A 4 -9.83 -4.97 2.43
N LEU A 5 -9.74 -4.92 1.11
CA LEU A 5 -8.89 -5.80 0.32
C LEU A 5 -7.84 -5.02 -0.46
N CYS A 6 -6.73 -5.66 -0.75
CA CYS A 6 -5.75 -5.17 -1.72
C CYS A 6 -6.21 -5.54 -3.14
N GLY A 7 -6.84 -4.57 -3.82
CA GLY A 7 -7.34 -4.69 -5.19
C GLY A 7 -8.77 -5.22 -5.31
N TRP A 8 -9.34 -4.97 -6.47
CA TRP A 8 -10.65 -5.46 -6.87
C TRP A 8 -10.60 -6.97 -7.12
N THR A 9 -11.30 -7.76 -6.30
CA THR A 9 -11.39 -9.23 -6.45
C THR A 9 -12.80 -9.71 -6.77
N ILE A 10 -13.76 -8.82 -6.63
CA ILE A 10 -15.17 -8.99 -6.96
C ILE A 10 -15.64 -7.76 -7.74
N SER A 11 -16.86 -7.79 -8.29
CA SER A 11 -17.41 -6.63 -8.99
C SER A 11 -17.46 -5.38 -8.10
N VAL A 12 -17.28 -4.19 -8.70
CA VAL A 12 -17.23 -2.90 -7.99
C VAL A 12 -18.48 -2.70 -7.12
N ASP A 13 -19.67 -2.95 -7.68
CA ASP A 13 -20.93 -2.79 -6.95
C ASP A 13 -21.04 -3.71 -5.74
N ARG A 14 -20.61 -4.98 -5.89
CA ARG A 14 -20.58 -5.93 -4.77
C ARG A 14 -19.55 -5.50 -3.72
N TYR A 15 -18.39 -4.97 -4.16
CA TYR A 15 -17.34 -4.51 -3.27
C TYR A 15 -17.84 -3.38 -2.37
N PHE A 16 -18.48 -2.35 -2.94
CA PHE A 16 -19.00 -1.21 -2.19
C PHE A 16 -20.12 -1.55 -1.19
N ARG A 17 -20.82 -2.67 -1.40
CA ARG A 17 -21.79 -3.18 -0.42
C ARG A 17 -21.16 -3.92 0.76
N LEU A 18 -19.96 -4.46 0.56
CA LEU A 18 -19.31 -5.35 1.54
C LEU A 18 -18.19 -4.68 2.32
N PHE A 19 -17.56 -3.65 1.76
CA PHE A 19 -16.37 -3.05 2.33
C PHE A 19 -16.49 -1.53 2.42
N ASP A 20 -15.75 -0.93 3.34
CA ASP A 20 -15.68 0.51 3.56
C ASP A 20 -14.34 1.13 3.14
N THR A 21 -13.39 0.29 2.71
CA THR A 21 -12.09 0.72 2.19
C THR A 21 -11.56 -0.22 1.12
N LEU A 22 -10.71 0.31 0.23
CA LEU A 22 -10.00 -0.43 -0.81
C LEU A 22 -8.59 0.12 -0.99
N GLU A 23 -7.59 -0.78 -1.04
CA GLU A 23 -6.27 -0.43 -1.55
C GLU A 23 -6.21 -0.69 -3.07
N VAL A 24 -6.16 0.37 -3.87
CA VAL A 24 -6.15 0.26 -5.34
C VAL A 24 -4.77 -0.24 -5.81
N GLN A 25 -4.72 -1.48 -6.32
CA GLN A 25 -3.47 -2.10 -6.78
C GLN A 25 -3.11 -1.73 -8.22
N GLN A 26 -4.08 -1.35 -9.03
CA GLN A 26 -3.84 -0.99 -10.44
C GLN A 26 -2.89 0.19 -10.56
N THR A 27 -2.98 1.15 -9.65
CA THR A 27 -2.10 2.33 -9.63
C THR A 27 -0.61 1.98 -9.54
N PHE A 28 -0.28 0.81 -8.97
CA PHE A 28 1.08 0.32 -8.90
C PHE A 28 1.62 -0.21 -10.23
N TYR A 29 0.81 -0.98 -10.94
CA TYR A 29 1.25 -1.62 -12.19
C TYR A 29 1.20 -0.66 -13.38
N GLU A 30 0.03 -0.14 -13.66
CA GLU A 30 -0.27 0.84 -14.69
C GLU A 30 -1.42 1.72 -14.18
N PRO A 31 -1.17 2.99 -13.86
CA PRO A 31 -2.21 3.87 -13.34
C PRO A 31 -3.43 3.93 -14.27
N PRO A 32 -4.63 3.69 -13.74
CA PRO A 32 -5.86 3.73 -14.56
C PRO A 32 -6.10 5.08 -15.20
N SER A 33 -6.94 5.10 -16.24
CA SER A 33 -7.38 6.36 -16.83
C SER A 33 -8.17 7.20 -15.81
N ARG A 34 -8.13 8.52 -15.98
CA ARG A 34 -8.91 9.46 -15.17
C ARG A 34 -10.38 9.07 -15.13
N VAL A 35 -10.99 8.79 -16.30
CA VAL A 35 -12.40 8.39 -16.43
C VAL A 35 -12.73 7.16 -15.57
N THR A 36 -11.82 6.18 -15.53
CA THR A 36 -12.01 4.98 -14.70
C THR A 36 -12.00 5.32 -13.21
N MET A 37 -11.07 6.17 -12.79
CA MET A 37 -10.96 6.56 -11.38
C MET A 37 -12.10 7.46 -10.93
N ASP A 38 -12.52 8.41 -11.78
CA ASP A 38 -13.67 9.28 -11.52
C ASP A 38 -14.93 8.41 -11.32
N ARG A 39 -15.18 7.43 -12.21
CA ARG A 39 -16.28 6.49 -12.05
C ARG A 39 -16.24 5.71 -10.75
N TRP A 40 -15.06 5.20 -10.32
CA TRP A 40 -14.94 4.52 -9.05
C TRP A 40 -15.27 5.46 -7.87
N ARG A 41 -14.80 6.71 -7.95
CA ARG A 41 -15.07 7.70 -6.89
C ARG A 41 -16.53 8.06 -6.80
N GLU A 42 -17.21 8.23 -7.95
CA GLU A 42 -18.64 8.56 -8.04
C GLU A 42 -19.53 7.41 -7.53
N GLN A 43 -19.19 6.17 -7.86
CA GLN A 43 -19.93 4.98 -7.42
C GLN A 43 -19.71 4.63 -5.96
N ALA A 44 -18.63 5.11 -5.36
CA ALA A 44 -18.31 4.77 -3.97
C ALA A 44 -19.27 5.45 -3.00
N PRO A 45 -19.82 4.70 -2.01
CA PRO A 45 -20.76 5.24 -1.05
C PRO A 45 -20.15 6.33 -0.17
N PRO A 46 -20.96 7.18 0.47
CA PRO A 46 -20.50 8.15 1.45
C PRO A 46 -19.63 7.47 2.53
N GLY A 47 -18.51 8.10 2.87
CA GLY A 47 -17.58 7.56 3.88
C GLY A 47 -16.66 6.46 3.41
N PHE A 48 -16.77 5.97 2.15
CA PHE A 48 -15.84 5.00 1.59
C PHE A 48 -14.44 5.60 1.42
N VAL A 49 -13.43 4.85 1.86
CA VAL A 49 -12.04 5.28 1.85
C VAL A 49 -11.24 4.53 0.78
N PHE A 50 -10.63 5.26 -0.14
CA PHE A 50 -9.59 4.72 -1.00
C PHE A 50 -8.22 4.91 -0.37
N THR A 51 -7.38 3.89 -0.46
CA THR A 51 -5.94 4.00 -0.39
C THR A 51 -5.36 3.53 -1.71
N ILE A 52 -4.19 3.98 -2.08
CA ILE A 52 -3.56 3.62 -3.35
C ILE A 52 -2.15 3.12 -3.14
N LYS A 53 -1.68 2.28 -4.04
CA LYS A 53 -0.29 1.89 -4.09
C LYS A 53 0.44 2.77 -5.10
N ALA A 54 1.54 3.40 -4.68
CA ALA A 54 2.35 4.26 -5.55
C ALA A 54 2.84 3.49 -6.79
N TRP A 55 2.96 4.18 -7.92
CA TRP A 55 3.39 3.56 -9.17
C TRP A 55 4.78 2.94 -9.03
N GLN A 56 4.94 1.71 -9.49
CA GLN A 56 6.16 0.90 -9.32
C GLN A 56 7.44 1.58 -9.82
N VAL A 57 7.31 2.52 -10.74
CA VAL A 57 8.43 3.31 -11.28
C VAL A 57 9.19 4.05 -10.18
N ILE A 58 8.54 4.37 -9.05
CA ILE A 58 9.17 5.04 -7.90
C ILE A 58 10.02 4.06 -7.08
N THR A 59 9.54 2.84 -6.86
CA THR A 59 10.09 1.93 -5.85
C THR A 59 10.86 0.75 -6.43
N HIS A 60 10.45 0.26 -7.62
CA HIS A 60 10.99 -0.94 -8.24
C HIS A 60 11.90 -0.59 -9.42
N ARG A 61 13.10 -1.18 -9.46
CA ARG A 61 13.96 -1.11 -10.66
C ARG A 61 13.30 -1.86 -11.81
N SER A 62 13.57 -1.46 -13.05
CA SER A 62 12.95 -2.02 -14.26
C SER A 62 13.23 -3.50 -14.51
N THR A 63 14.19 -4.09 -13.80
CA THR A 63 14.45 -5.53 -13.78
C THR A 63 13.37 -6.34 -13.06
N SER A 64 12.49 -5.69 -12.31
CA SER A 64 11.36 -6.36 -11.64
C SER A 64 10.40 -6.96 -12.67
N THR A 65 9.93 -8.19 -12.39
CA THR A 65 8.94 -8.87 -13.24
C THR A 65 7.59 -8.11 -13.32
N THR A 66 7.33 -7.22 -12.39
CA THR A 66 6.11 -6.39 -12.35
C THR A 66 6.03 -5.43 -13.55
N TYR A 67 7.19 -5.08 -14.16
CA TYR A 67 7.28 -4.21 -15.35
C TYR A 67 6.67 -4.82 -16.62
N ARG A 68 6.38 -6.13 -16.64
CA ARG A 68 5.62 -6.75 -17.73
C ARG A 68 4.21 -6.18 -17.90
N ARG A 69 3.69 -5.50 -16.88
CA ARG A 69 2.34 -4.91 -16.85
C ARG A 69 2.33 -3.42 -17.17
N ILE A 70 3.48 -2.76 -17.30
CA ILE A 70 3.56 -1.36 -17.73
C ILE A 70 3.33 -1.27 -19.24
N ARG A 71 2.45 -0.36 -19.64
CA ARG A 71 2.18 -0.01 -21.04
C ARG A 71 2.71 1.39 -21.39
N THR A 72 2.74 2.28 -20.40
CA THR A 72 3.33 3.62 -20.54
C THR A 72 4.83 3.50 -20.77
N GLU A 73 5.33 4.23 -21.77
CA GLU A 73 6.75 4.35 -22.02
C GLU A 73 7.43 5.14 -20.87
N VAL A 74 8.48 4.54 -20.30
CA VAL A 74 9.29 5.14 -19.23
C VAL A 74 10.75 4.88 -19.49
N ASN A 75 11.63 5.80 -19.09
CA ASN A 75 13.07 5.53 -19.12
C ASN A 75 13.42 4.47 -18.07
N ARG A 76 13.60 3.24 -18.53
CA ARG A 76 13.81 2.06 -17.66
C ARG A 76 15.08 2.14 -16.82
N ALA A 77 16.11 2.85 -17.29
CA ALA A 77 17.36 3.01 -16.55
C ALA A 77 17.19 3.85 -15.28
N ASP A 78 16.23 4.78 -15.29
CA ASP A 78 15.98 5.74 -14.24
C ASP A 78 14.94 5.27 -13.22
N CYS A 79 14.35 4.07 -13.41
CA CYS A 79 13.28 3.59 -12.55
C CYS A 79 13.77 3.03 -11.21
N GLY A 80 12.99 3.29 -10.18
CA GLY A 80 13.07 2.59 -8.88
C GLY A 80 14.00 3.20 -7.85
N ALA A 81 13.99 2.59 -6.68
CA ALA A 81 14.84 2.92 -5.54
C ALA A 81 14.76 4.41 -5.11
N PHE A 82 13.62 5.07 -5.34
CA PHE A 82 13.41 6.49 -5.03
C PHE A 82 14.47 7.43 -5.65
N GLN A 83 15.07 7.04 -6.77
CA GLN A 83 16.06 7.89 -7.44
C GLN A 83 15.43 9.23 -7.81
N LEU A 84 16.06 10.34 -7.41
CA LEU A 84 15.56 11.66 -7.70
C LEU A 84 15.94 12.07 -9.12
N ASN A 85 15.09 11.74 -10.09
CA ASN A 85 15.21 12.06 -11.51
C ASN A 85 13.83 12.32 -12.13
N ASP A 86 13.80 12.82 -13.37
CA ASP A 86 12.57 13.21 -14.06
C ASP A 86 11.57 12.05 -14.22
N THR A 87 12.05 10.83 -14.45
CA THR A 87 11.23 9.63 -14.60
C THR A 87 10.47 9.31 -13.30
N VAL A 88 11.18 9.33 -12.16
CA VAL A 88 10.59 9.04 -10.85
C VAL A 88 9.72 10.22 -10.38
N LEU A 89 10.11 11.46 -10.63
CA LEU A 89 9.28 12.62 -10.34
C LEU A 89 8.01 12.65 -11.19
N GLY A 90 8.07 12.29 -12.47
CA GLY A 90 6.90 12.12 -13.33
C GLY A 90 5.96 11.02 -12.82
N ALA A 91 6.54 9.90 -12.35
CA ALA A 91 5.76 8.82 -11.71
C ALA A 91 5.11 9.27 -10.40
N TRP A 92 5.78 10.12 -9.63
CA TRP A 92 5.17 10.76 -8.46
C TRP A 92 3.98 11.65 -8.83
N GLN A 93 4.12 12.53 -9.83
CA GLN A 93 3.02 13.38 -10.27
C GLN A 93 1.80 12.55 -10.71
N ARG A 94 2.04 11.44 -11.41
CA ARG A 94 0.96 10.53 -11.81
C ARG A 94 0.31 9.84 -10.61
N THR A 95 1.11 9.40 -9.63
CA THR A 95 0.61 8.83 -8.37
C THR A 95 -0.24 9.84 -7.59
N ARG A 96 0.25 11.08 -7.49
CA ARG A 96 -0.42 12.19 -6.82
C ARG A 96 -1.75 12.55 -7.49
N GLU A 97 -1.80 12.55 -8.82
CA GLU A 97 -3.05 12.72 -9.58
C GLU A 97 -4.06 11.62 -9.25
N CYS A 98 -3.65 10.35 -9.24
CA CYS A 98 -4.52 9.23 -8.85
C CYS A 98 -5.07 9.42 -7.43
N ALA A 99 -4.20 9.82 -6.48
CA ALA A 99 -4.61 10.07 -5.11
C ALA A 99 -5.65 11.20 -5.00
N ARG A 100 -5.48 12.28 -5.76
CA ARG A 100 -6.43 13.41 -5.81
C ARG A 100 -7.79 13.00 -6.37
N ILE A 101 -7.81 12.31 -7.51
CA ILE A 101 -9.04 11.87 -8.18
C ILE A 101 -9.84 10.94 -7.25
N LEU A 102 -9.18 9.95 -6.65
CA LEU A 102 -9.81 9.00 -5.75
C LEU A 102 -10.07 9.57 -4.34
N ARG A 103 -9.58 10.78 -4.05
CA ARG A 103 -9.57 11.36 -2.69
C ARG A 103 -8.99 10.38 -1.68
N ALA A 104 -7.86 9.77 -2.06
CA ALA A 104 -7.22 8.73 -1.26
C ALA A 104 -6.76 9.28 0.09
N LYS A 105 -6.87 8.45 1.13
CA LYS A 105 -6.41 8.79 2.49
C LYS A 105 -5.02 8.28 2.81
N ALA A 106 -4.49 7.37 1.99
CA ALA A 106 -3.12 6.91 2.12
C ALA A 106 -2.51 6.53 0.76
N ILE A 107 -1.19 6.69 0.65
CA ILE A 107 -0.38 6.26 -0.50
C ILE A 107 0.69 5.30 0.03
N LEU A 108 0.67 4.06 -0.45
CA LEU A 108 1.59 3.01 -0.06
C LEU A 108 2.79 2.93 -1.02
N PHE A 109 3.98 3.13 -0.50
CA PHE A 109 5.26 2.88 -1.17
C PHE A 109 5.79 1.51 -0.73
N GLN A 110 5.38 0.45 -1.42
CA GLN A 110 5.93 -0.88 -1.17
C GLN A 110 7.23 -1.04 -1.93
N CYS A 111 8.29 -1.44 -1.24
CA CYS A 111 9.59 -1.74 -1.83
C CYS A 111 9.79 -3.25 -2.01
N PRO A 112 10.53 -3.69 -3.06
CA PRO A 112 10.89 -5.09 -3.23
C PRO A 112 11.93 -5.53 -2.19
N ALA A 113 12.10 -6.85 -2.00
CA ALA A 113 13.11 -7.39 -1.09
C ALA A 113 14.56 -7.01 -1.48
N SER A 114 14.79 -6.69 -2.75
CA SER A 114 16.08 -6.19 -3.24
C SER A 114 16.41 -4.75 -2.82
N PHE A 115 15.42 -4.00 -2.33
CA PHE A 115 15.63 -2.66 -1.76
C PHE A 115 16.15 -2.81 -0.32
N ARG A 116 17.48 -2.86 -0.18
CA ARG A 116 18.18 -3.13 1.07
C ARG A 116 18.48 -1.84 1.87
N PRO A 117 18.75 -1.94 3.18
CA PRO A 117 19.11 -0.81 4.05
C PRO A 117 20.56 -0.33 3.82
N THR A 118 20.86 0.15 2.60
CA THR A 118 22.14 0.77 2.27
C THR A 118 22.05 2.28 2.41
N ASP A 119 23.20 2.94 2.69
CA ASP A 119 23.26 4.40 2.78
C ASP A 119 22.71 5.07 1.52
N GLU A 120 23.01 4.52 0.34
CA GLU A 120 22.47 5.01 -0.94
C GLU A 120 20.94 4.98 -0.97
N ASN A 121 20.33 3.85 -0.58
CA ASN A 121 18.88 3.72 -0.60
C ASN A 121 18.19 4.61 0.43
N VAL A 122 18.77 4.75 1.61
CA VAL A 122 18.27 5.67 2.64
C VAL A 122 18.37 7.11 2.16
N GLU A 123 19.50 7.50 1.57
CA GLU A 123 19.70 8.84 1.04
C GLU A 123 18.76 9.15 -0.14
N ASN A 124 18.52 8.18 -1.03
CA ASN A 124 17.54 8.32 -2.11
C ASN A 124 16.12 8.56 -1.56
N MET A 125 15.73 7.84 -0.50
CA MET A 125 14.46 8.11 0.18
C MET A 125 14.40 9.53 0.76
N ARG A 126 15.47 9.96 1.47
CA ARG A 126 15.56 11.32 2.04
C ARG A 126 15.36 12.38 0.96
N ARG A 127 16.12 12.29 -0.11
CA ARG A 127 16.06 13.25 -1.23
C ARG A 127 14.66 13.23 -1.87
N PHE A 128 14.10 12.06 -2.16
CA PHE A 128 12.78 11.95 -2.77
C PHE A 128 11.68 12.53 -1.89
N PHE A 129 11.58 12.12 -0.62
CA PHE A 129 10.50 12.56 0.27
C PHE A 129 10.63 14.02 0.72
N ASN A 130 11.81 14.62 0.65
CA ASN A 130 12.01 16.04 0.89
C ASN A 130 11.68 16.90 -0.33
N GLU A 131 11.87 16.38 -1.54
CA GLU A 131 11.61 17.09 -2.80
C GLU A 131 10.13 17.07 -3.18
N ILE A 132 9.42 15.97 -2.94
CA ILE A 132 8.05 15.83 -3.41
C ILE A 132 7.07 16.73 -2.65
N GLU A 133 6.17 17.38 -3.39
CA GLU A 133 5.01 18.05 -2.80
C GLU A 133 4.00 17.01 -2.28
N ARG A 134 3.80 16.98 -0.98
CA ARG A 134 2.85 16.06 -0.33
C ARG A 134 1.43 16.57 -0.41
N LEU A 135 0.47 15.64 -0.34
CA LEU A 135 -0.95 15.94 -0.25
C LEU A 135 -1.37 16.08 1.22
N ASP A 136 -2.08 17.14 1.55
CA ASP A 136 -2.61 17.36 2.88
C ASP A 136 -3.66 16.32 3.25
N GLY A 137 -3.59 15.84 4.49
CA GLY A 137 -4.54 14.85 5.03
C GLY A 137 -4.43 13.45 4.40
N VAL A 138 -3.29 13.14 3.74
CA VAL A 138 -2.96 11.84 3.17
C VAL A 138 -1.77 11.22 3.91
N ALA A 139 -1.95 10.01 4.44
CA ALA A 139 -0.87 9.27 5.07
C ALA A 139 0.08 8.68 4.01
N TYR A 140 1.38 8.77 4.26
CA TYR A 140 2.42 8.18 3.41
C TYR A 140 2.91 6.91 4.07
N LEU A 141 2.59 5.76 3.47
CA LEU A 141 2.88 4.45 4.02
C LEU A 141 4.11 3.87 3.35
N TRP A 142 4.98 3.24 4.12
CA TRP A 142 6.13 2.52 3.59
C TRP A 142 6.13 1.07 4.04
N GLU A 143 6.21 0.14 3.09
CA GLU A 143 6.32 -1.29 3.32
C GLU A 143 7.62 -1.83 2.72
N PRO A 144 8.71 -1.93 3.48
CA PRO A 144 9.90 -2.63 3.05
C PRO A 144 9.67 -4.15 3.08
N ARG A 145 10.05 -4.82 1.99
CA ARG A 145 10.03 -6.30 1.90
C ARG A 145 11.39 -6.91 2.19
N GLY A 146 12.43 -6.09 2.31
CA GLY A 146 13.77 -6.50 2.68
C GLY A 146 13.99 -6.60 4.19
N ALA A 147 15.14 -7.13 4.57
CA ALA A 147 15.57 -7.21 5.97
C ALA A 147 16.07 -5.84 6.45
N TRP A 148 15.16 -4.99 6.89
CA TRP A 148 15.44 -3.70 7.49
C TRP A 148 15.45 -3.84 9.01
N PRO A 149 16.52 -3.40 9.72
CA PRO A 149 16.55 -3.35 11.19
C PRO A 149 15.45 -2.42 11.72
N ASP A 150 14.78 -2.80 12.82
CA ASP A 150 13.69 -2.01 13.39
C ASP A 150 14.12 -0.61 13.83
N SER A 151 15.35 -0.47 14.33
CA SER A 151 15.91 0.83 14.70
C SER A 151 16.02 1.78 13.50
N LEU A 152 16.54 1.29 12.37
CA LEU A 152 16.67 2.09 11.15
C LEU A 152 15.29 2.37 10.52
N LEU A 153 14.37 1.39 10.55
CA LEU A 153 12.97 1.61 10.12
C LEU A 153 12.31 2.73 10.91
N ALA A 154 12.42 2.69 12.24
CA ALA A 154 11.84 3.70 13.11
C ALA A 154 12.47 5.09 12.87
N GLU A 155 13.79 5.14 12.68
CA GLU A 155 14.51 6.38 12.34
C GLU A 155 14.00 6.98 11.03
N VAL A 156 14.00 6.21 9.94
CA VAL A 156 13.59 6.66 8.60
C VAL A 156 12.10 7.05 8.58
N CYS A 157 11.23 6.25 9.21
CA CYS A 157 9.81 6.58 9.30
C CYS A 157 9.58 7.90 10.04
N ARG A 158 10.24 8.12 11.17
CA ARG A 158 10.13 9.35 11.94
C ARG A 158 10.66 10.56 11.17
N GLU A 159 11.87 10.44 10.60
CA GLU A 159 12.53 11.51 9.84
C GLU A 159 11.66 11.93 8.64
N LEU A 160 11.19 10.96 7.88
CA LEU A 160 10.45 11.19 6.65
C LEU A 160 8.93 11.25 6.84
N LYS A 161 8.44 11.23 8.10
CA LYS A 161 7.00 11.24 8.42
C LYS A 161 6.23 10.16 7.63
N LEU A 162 6.75 8.93 7.67
CA LEU A 162 6.16 7.77 7.04
C LEU A 162 5.52 6.85 8.09
N VAL A 163 4.46 6.17 7.69
CA VAL A 163 3.82 5.12 8.49
C VAL A 163 4.31 3.76 8.01
N HIS A 164 4.77 2.91 8.92
CA HIS A 164 5.21 1.56 8.62
C HIS A 164 4.01 0.64 8.35
N ALA A 165 3.75 0.36 7.08
CA ALA A 165 2.79 -0.66 6.67
C ALA A 165 3.42 -2.05 6.80
N VAL A 166 2.74 -2.97 7.46
CA VAL A 166 3.34 -4.25 7.89
C VAL A 166 2.34 -5.40 7.82
N ASP A 167 2.84 -6.62 7.63
CA ASP A 167 2.07 -7.84 7.92
C ASP A 167 2.25 -8.18 9.42
N PRO A 168 1.17 -8.08 10.22
CA PRO A 168 1.26 -8.26 11.68
C PRO A 168 1.60 -9.69 12.10
N PHE A 169 1.52 -10.66 11.20
CA PHE A 169 1.98 -12.03 11.44
C PHE A 169 3.49 -12.21 11.27
N LEU A 170 4.17 -11.22 10.66
CA LEU A 170 5.60 -11.26 10.43
C LEU A 170 6.40 -10.38 11.39
N ARG A 171 5.86 -9.20 11.74
CA ARG A 171 6.51 -8.24 12.65
C ARG A 171 5.52 -7.20 13.15
N ASP A 172 5.87 -6.51 14.21
CA ASP A 172 5.13 -5.36 14.70
C ASP A 172 5.47 -4.09 13.91
N THR A 173 4.55 -3.11 13.94
CA THR A 173 4.82 -1.80 13.36
C THR A 173 5.75 -0.97 14.26
N VAL A 174 6.61 -0.17 13.64
CA VAL A 174 7.45 0.81 14.36
C VAL A 174 6.78 2.18 14.47
N THR A 175 5.57 2.35 13.94
CA THR A 175 4.77 3.60 13.94
C THR A 175 3.36 3.30 14.43
N PRO A 176 3.17 3.14 15.76
CA PRO A 176 1.88 2.70 16.32
C PRO A 176 0.76 3.75 16.23
N GLU A 177 1.08 5.01 15.89
CA GLU A 177 0.13 6.13 15.80
C GLU A 177 -0.91 5.94 14.70
N LEU A 178 -0.56 5.23 13.64
CA LEU A 178 -1.45 4.78 12.58
C LEU A 178 -1.11 3.35 12.19
N THR A 179 -2.03 2.44 12.44
CA THR A 179 -1.85 1.03 12.09
C THR A 179 -2.38 0.76 10.68
N TYR A 180 -1.48 0.30 9.78
CA TYR A 180 -1.83 -0.14 8.44
C TYR A 180 -1.30 -1.56 8.20
N TRP A 181 -2.18 -2.54 8.34
CA TRP A 181 -1.83 -3.96 8.19
C TRP A 181 -2.18 -4.50 6.81
N ARG A 182 -1.26 -5.28 6.25
CA ARG A 182 -1.43 -5.94 4.95
C ARG A 182 -1.19 -7.44 5.10
N LEU A 183 -2.26 -8.21 5.08
CA LEU A 183 -2.29 -9.64 5.39
C LEU A 183 -1.99 -10.48 4.13
N HIS A 184 -0.77 -11.01 4.03
CA HIS A 184 -0.30 -11.71 2.83
C HIS A 184 -0.48 -13.23 2.87
N GLY A 185 -0.93 -13.77 4.01
CA GLY A 185 -1.01 -15.21 4.28
C GLY A 185 0.20 -15.73 5.05
N ILE A 186 -0.02 -16.69 5.94
CA ILE A 186 1.03 -17.32 6.75
C ILE A 186 1.58 -18.53 5.99
N GLY A 187 2.88 -18.51 5.69
CA GLY A 187 3.56 -19.55 4.91
C GLY A 187 3.23 -19.57 3.43
N SER A 188 2.00 -19.24 3.03
CA SER A 188 1.58 -19.17 1.64
C SER A 188 0.42 -18.20 1.46
N ALA A 189 0.45 -17.41 0.38
CA ALA A 189 -0.68 -16.54 0.02
C ALA A 189 -1.95 -17.32 -0.41
N TYR A 190 -1.83 -18.60 -0.72
CA TYR A 190 -2.95 -19.45 -1.12
C TYR A 190 -3.68 -20.08 0.07
N ARG A 191 -3.02 -20.15 1.24
CA ARG A 191 -3.61 -20.74 2.44
C ARG A 191 -4.61 -19.76 3.08
N PRO A 192 -5.85 -20.21 3.38
CA PRO A 192 -6.75 -19.44 4.24
C PRO A 192 -6.16 -19.28 5.64
N TYR A 193 -6.48 -18.19 6.31
CA TYR A 193 -6.22 -18.07 7.74
C TYR A 193 -7.10 -19.04 8.52
N THR A 194 -6.59 -19.59 9.61
CA THR A 194 -7.43 -20.37 10.56
C THR A 194 -8.28 -19.41 11.42
N ASP A 195 -9.32 -19.96 12.08
CA ASP A 195 -10.14 -19.14 12.98
C ASP A 195 -9.33 -18.63 14.17
N ASP A 196 -8.43 -19.47 14.72
CA ASP A 196 -7.54 -19.07 15.81
C ASP A 196 -6.60 -17.90 15.40
N GLU A 197 -6.06 -17.95 14.17
CA GLU A 197 -5.23 -16.87 13.63
C GLU A 197 -6.04 -15.57 13.48
N LEU A 198 -7.24 -15.64 12.93
CA LEU A 198 -8.13 -14.51 12.78
C LEU A 198 -8.61 -13.94 14.13
N GLN A 199 -8.91 -14.81 15.10
CA GLN A 199 -9.30 -14.40 16.44
C GLN A 199 -8.13 -13.73 17.17
N SER A 200 -6.93 -14.31 17.10
CA SER A 200 -5.71 -13.71 17.65
C SER A 200 -5.42 -12.34 17.03
N LEU A 201 -5.62 -12.20 15.71
CA LEU A 201 -5.48 -10.93 15.03
C LEU A 201 -6.51 -9.91 15.55
N ALA A 202 -7.78 -10.30 15.65
CA ALA A 202 -8.87 -9.45 16.12
C ALA A 202 -8.62 -8.92 17.53
N ALA A 203 -8.10 -9.76 18.43
CA ALA A 203 -7.81 -9.39 19.82
C ALA A 203 -6.77 -8.27 19.97
N ARG A 204 -5.87 -8.11 18.97
CA ARG A 204 -4.81 -7.08 18.98
C ARG A 204 -5.00 -5.95 17.98
N THR A 205 -6.11 -5.95 17.23
CA THR A 205 -6.37 -4.93 16.20
C THR A 205 -6.82 -3.61 16.84
N PRO A 206 -6.11 -2.49 16.63
CA PRO A 206 -6.57 -1.18 17.09
C PRO A 206 -7.88 -0.74 16.44
N GLN A 207 -8.67 0.07 17.17
CA GLN A 207 -9.98 0.53 16.68
C GLN A 207 -9.92 1.40 15.42
N ASP A 208 -8.82 2.10 15.18
CA ASP A 208 -8.59 2.99 14.04
C ASP A 208 -7.72 2.36 12.93
N ALA A 209 -7.36 1.08 13.09
CA ALA A 209 -6.50 0.39 12.13
C ALA A 209 -7.12 0.26 10.73
N TYR A 210 -6.26 0.25 9.72
CA TYR A 210 -6.54 -0.27 8.39
C TYR A 210 -6.09 -1.73 8.33
N VAL A 211 -7.01 -2.65 8.03
CA VAL A 211 -6.72 -4.08 7.89
C VAL A 211 -7.04 -4.51 6.47
N MET A 212 -5.99 -4.70 5.67
CA MET A 212 -6.07 -4.92 4.22
C MET A 212 -5.68 -6.36 3.89
N PHE A 213 -6.66 -7.19 3.56
CA PHE A 213 -6.42 -8.58 3.18
C PHE A 213 -5.84 -8.65 1.76
N ASN A 214 -4.70 -9.33 1.61
CA ASN A 214 -3.94 -9.44 0.36
C ASN A 214 -3.61 -10.89 -0.04
N ASN A 215 -3.99 -11.87 0.75
CA ASN A 215 -3.90 -13.28 0.40
C ASN A 215 -4.92 -13.68 -0.69
N ILE A 216 -4.87 -14.89 -1.22
CA ILE A 216 -5.77 -15.31 -2.30
C ILE A 216 -7.21 -15.50 -1.81
N PRO A 217 -7.51 -16.25 -0.70
CA PRO A 217 -8.87 -16.42 -0.20
C PRO A 217 -9.41 -15.21 0.60
N ARG A 218 -8.92 -14.01 0.34
CA ARG A 218 -9.15 -12.78 1.14
C ARG A 218 -10.61 -12.41 1.37
N VAL A 219 -11.52 -12.74 0.44
CA VAL A 219 -12.94 -12.43 0.61
C VAL A 219 -13.57 -13.30 1.70
N ASP A 220 -13.23 -14.59 1.71
CA ASP A 220 -13.73 -15.51 2.72
C ASP A 220 -13.09 -15.25 4.08
N ASP A 221 -11.79 -15.02 4.09
CA ASP A 221 -11.05 -14.70 5.32
C ASP A 221 -11.52 -13.41 5.98
N VAL A 222 -11.78 -12.35 5.21
CA VAL A 222 -12.31 -11.11 5.77
C VAL A 222 -13.72 -11.26 6.31
N ASN A 223 -14.56 -12.09 5.67
CA ASN A 223 -15.90 -12.36 6.18
C ASN A 223 -15.87 -13.13 7.51
N ARG A 224 -14.95 -14.08 7.64
CA ARG A 224 -14.72 -14.81 8.91
C ARG A 224 -14.12 -13.87 9.97
N TYR A 225 -13.15 -13.04 9.61
CA TYR A 225 -12.55 -12.06 10.52
C TYR A 225 -13.58 -11.12 11.14
N ARG A 226 -14.59 -10.69 10.38
CA ARG A 226 -15.68 -9.83 10.88
C ARG A 226 -16.43 -10.43 12.06
N SER A 227 -16.53 -11.75 12.17
CA SER A 227 -17.22 -12.38 13.29
C SER A 227 -16.44 -12.31 14.62
N PHE A 228 -15.13 -12.02 14.54
CA PHE A 228 -14.24 -11.91 15.71
C PHE A 228 -14.02 -10.46 16.17
N ILE A 229 -14.30 -9.47 15.32
CA ILE A 229 -14.23 -8.07 15.69
C ILE A 229 -15.60 -7.60 16.19
N ARG A 230 -15.64 -7.04 17.39
CA ARG A 230 -16.83 -6.53 18.06
C ARG A 230 -16.93 -5.01 17.92
#